data_f1b6280b3097336d857d0f4e1641cb4c
#
_entry.id   f1b6280b3097336d857d0f4e1641cb4c
#
_cell.length_a   1.000
_cell.length_b   1.000
_cell.length_c   1.000
_cell.angle_alpha   90.00
_cell.angle_beta   90.00
_cell.angle_gamma   90.00
#
_symmetry.space_group_name_H-M   'P 1'
#
loop_
_entity.id
_entity.type
_entity.pdbx_description
1 polymer ?
#
loop_
_entity_poly.entity_id
_entity_poly.type
_entity_poly.pdbx_seq_one_letter_code
_entity_poly.pdbx_strand_id
1 'polypeptide(L)'
;MKSCLIVEDSKVIRMVARKILQGLDFDTSEAADGREALDACKAQLPDAVLLDWDMPVMGGLEFLIELRKLSGGDAPVVVCCTTKTDIKHIQKAIECGANEYIVKPFDSEIIQAKFTQVGLL
;
A
#
# COMPACT_ATOMS: atom_id res chain seq x y z
N MET A 1 -1.68 -18.19 2.35
CA MET A 1 -2.35 -16.92 2.01
C MET A 1 -1.32 -15.83 1.81
N LYS A 2 -1.54 -14.98 0.84
CA LYS A 2 -0.68 -13.80 0.67
C LYS A 2 -0.99 -12.78 1.75
N SER A 3 0.03 -12.06 2.20
CA SER A 3 -0.10 -11.02 3.20
C SER A 3 -0.15 -9.64 2.57
N CYS A 4 -0.96 -8.75 3.15
CA CYS A 4 -1.05 -7.36 2.73
C CYS A 4 -0.96 -6.45 3.95
N LEU A 5 -0.02 -5.51 3.92
CA LEU A 5 0.10 -4.47 4.93
C LEU A 5 -0.72 -3.25 4.46
N ILE A 6 -1.67 -2.84 5.29
CA ILE A 6 -2.50 -1.66 5.03
C ILE A 6 -1.90 -0.47 5.77
N VAL A 7 -1.42 0.52 5.01
CA VAL A 7 -0.79 1.72 5.57
C VAL A 7 -1.71 2.90 5.33
N GLU A 8 -2.38 3.36 6.37
CA GLU A 8 -3.41 4.39 6.29
C GLU A 8 -3.60 5.03 7.66
N ASP A 9 -3.61 6.35 7.73
CA ASP A 9 -3.79 7.06 9.00
C ASP A 9 -5.24 7.06 9.51
N SER A 10 -6.21 6.94 8.61
CA SER A 10 -7.62 6.86 8.99
C SER A 10 -7.98 5.45 9.45
N LYS A 11 -8.39 5.33 10.71
CA LYS A 11 -8.84 4.05 11.28
C LYS A 11 -10.04 3.48 10.52
N VAL A 12 -10.96 4.33 10.09
CA VAL A 12 -12.16 3.90 9.35
C VAL A 12 -11.77 3.33 7.99
N ILE A 13 -10.89 4.02 7.27
CA ILE A 13 -10.43 3.56 5.95
C ILE A 13 -9.63 2.27 6.08
N ARG A 14 -8.78 2.15 7.11
CA ARG A 14 -8.08 0.88 7.37
C ARG A 14 -9.05 -0.28 7.58
N MET A 15 -10.11 -0.04 8.34
CA MET A 15 -11.12 -1.07 8.61
C MET A 15 -11.84 -1.50 7.33
N VAL A 16 -12.20 -0.55 6.47
CA VAL A 16 -12.83 -0.84 5.18
C VAL A 16 -11.89 -1.67 4.29
N ALA A 17 -10.65 -1.22 4.18
CA ALA A 17 -9.63 -1.94 3.39
C ALA A 17 -9.40 -3.35 3.90
N ARG A 18 -9.30 -3.51 5.23
CA ARG A 18 -9.13 -4.82 5.85
C ARG A 18 -10.26 -5.77 5.48
N LYS A 19 -11.50 -5.32 5.59
CA LYS A 19 -12.66 -6.16 5.25
C LYS A 19 -12.64 -6.60 3.80
N ILE A 20 -12.31 -5.68 2.89
CA ILE A 20 -12.21 -5.99 1.46
C ILE A 20 -11.12 -7.04 1.22
N LEU A 21 -9.94 -6.83 1.78
CA LEU A 21 -8.80 -7.72 1.54
C LEU A 21 -8.98 -9.09 2.18
N GLN A 22 -9.58 -9.15 3.37
CA GLN A 22 -9.92 -10.43 4.00
C GLN A 22 -10.93 -11.20 3.16
N GLY A 23 -11.89 -10.50 2.54
CA GLY A 23 -12.84 -11.12 1.61
C GLY A 23 -12.18 -11.65 0.34
N LEU A 24 -10.98 -11.18 0.01
CA LEU A 24 -10.17 -11.66 -1.12
C LEU A 24 -9.09 -12.64 -0.67
N ASP A 25 -9.20 -13.16 0.54
CA ASP A 25 -8.31 -14.18 1.13
C ASP A 25 -6.88 -13.69 1.40
N PHE A 26 -6.71 -12.40 1.71
CA PHE A 26 -5.45 -11.88 2.20
C PHE A 26 -5.37 -11.96 3.71
N ASP A 27 -4.16 -12.27 4.20
CA ASP A 27 -3.80 -12.10 5.60
C ASP A 27 -3.37 -10.65 5.80
N THR A 28 -4.08 -9.88 6.63
CA THR A 28 -3.88 -8.44 6.71
C THR A 28 -3.16 -8.01 7.99
N SER A 29 -2.36 -6.97 7.85
CA SER A 29 -1.79 -6.23 8.97
C SER A 29 -1.96 -4.73 8.69
N GLU A 30 -1.81 -3.90 9.70
CA GLU A 30 -2.11 -2.47 9.61
C GLU A 30 -1.00 -1.63 10.20
N ALA A 31 -0.81 -0.45 9.62
CA ALA A 31 0.07 0.58 10.15
C ALA A 31 -0.61 1.94 9.97
N ALA A 32 -0.45 2.83 10.94
CA ALA A 32 -1.10 4.13 10.93
C ALA A 32 -0.30 5.23 10.23
N ASP A 33 0.98 4.99 9.97
CA ASP A 33 1.86 5.90 9.25
C ASP A 33 3.02 5.14 8.63
N GLY A 34 3.85 5.87 7.87
CA GLY A 34 4.97 5.26 7.16
C GLY A 34 6.05 4.71 8.09
N ARG A 35 6.21 5.29 9.28
CA ARG A 35 7.21 4.83 10.25
C ARG A 35 6.84 3.46 10.81
N GLU A 36 5.59 3.31 11.26
CA GLU A 36 5.09 2.02 11.70
C GLU A 36 5.17 0.98 10.59
N ALA A 37 4.83 1.38 9.37
CA ALA A 37 4.88 0.50 8.20
C ALA A 37 6.31 0.03 7.93
N LEU A 38 7.28 0.93 7.99
CA LEU A 38 8.68 0.58 7.76
C LEU A 38 9.19 -0.39 8.82
N ASP A 39 8.85 -0.14 10.09
CA ASP A 39 9.22 -1.04 11.18
C ASP A 39 8.60 -2.42 11.00
N ALA A 40 7.35 -2.48 10.57
CA ALA A 40 6.68 -3.74 10.27
C ALA A 40 7.38 -4.50 9.12
N CYS A 41 7.78 -3.81 8.08
CA CYS A 41 8.48 -4.41 6.93
C CYS A 41 9.89 -4.89 7.30
N LYS A 42 10.57 -4.21 8.22
CA LYS A 42 11.87 -4.66 8.73
C LYS A 42 11.75 -5.96 9.51
N ALA A 43 10.63 -6.14 10.22
CA ALA A 43 10.39 -7.38 10.96
C ALA A 43 10.00 -8.52 10.01
N GLN A 44 9.13 -8.26 9.04
CA GLN A 44 8.69 -9.25 8.06
C GLN A 44 8.13 -8.55 6.83
N LEU A 45 8.73 -8.80 5.66
CA LEU A 45 8.26 -8.22 4.41
C LEU A 45 6.91 -8.84 4.01
N PRO A 46 5.89 -8.01 3.72
CA PRO A 46 4.62 -8.51 3.22
C PRO A 46 4.70 -8.84 1.72
N ASP A 47 3.71 -9.58 1.22
CA ASP A 47 3.58 -9.81 -0.23
C ASP A 47 3.08 -8.55 -0.95
N ALA A 48 2.23 -7.78 -0.28
CA ALA A 48 1.64 -6.57 -0.83
C ALA A 48 1.55 -5.47 0.21
N VAL A 49 1.57 -4.22 -0.26
CA VAL A 49 1.33 -3.03 0.57
C VAL A 49 0.27 -2.18 -0.12
N LEU A 50 -0.81 -1.90 0.59
CA LEU A 50 -1.79 -0.90 0.19
C LEU A 50 -1.43 0.39 0.94
N LEU A 51 -0.91 1.37 0.23
CA LEU A 51 -0.20 2.51 0.81
C LEU A 51 -0.94 3.82 0.56
N ASP A 52 -1.39 4.47 1.63
CA ASP A 52 -1.88 5.84 1.56
C ASP A 52 -0.71 6.80 1.31
N TRP A 53 -0.90 7.73 0.38
CA TRP A 53 0.16 8.66 -0.03
C TRP A 53 0.34 9.81 0.96
N ASP A 54 -0.77 10.32 1.52
CA ASP A 54 -0.77 11.50 2.39
C ASP A 54 -0.96 11.09 3.85
N MET A 55 0.15 10.99 4.59
CA MET A 55 0.15 10.58 6.00
C MET A 55 1.05 11.49 6.84
N PRO A 56 0.77 11.63 8.15
CA PRO A 56 1.67 12.33 9.06
C PRO A 56 2.91 11.49 9.38
N VAL A 57 3.88 12.10 10.04
CA VAL A 57 5.13 11.51 10.52
C VAL A 57 6.05 11.09 9.37
N MET A 58 5.68 10.05 8.65
CA MET A 58 6.37 9.61 7.42
C MET A 58 5.32 9.35 6.36
N GLY A 59 5.38 10.10 5.27
CA GLY A 59 4.45 9.97 4.15
C GLY A 59 4.70 8.75 3.29
N GLY A 60 3.78 8.52 2.34
CA GLY A 60 3.85 7.36 1.46
C GLY A 60 5.10 7.31 0.59
N LEU A 61 5.50 8.45 0.02
CA LEU A 61 6.72 8.51 -0.81
C LEU A 61 7.96 8.15 -0.01
N GLU A 62 8.12 8.75 1.16
CA GLU A 62 9.29 8.49 2.01
C GLU A 62 9.34 7.03 2.44
N PHE A 63 8.20 6.46 2.85
CA PHE A 63 8.11 5.05 3.17
C PHE A 63 8.52 4.17 1.99
N LEU A 64 8.01 4.45 0.80
CA LEU A 64 8.28 3.65 -0.40
C LEU A 64 9.77 3.66 -0.73
N ILE A 65 10.41 4.82 -0.68
CA ILE A 65 11.86 4.94 -0.91
C ILE A 65 12.63 4.09 0.09
N GLU A 66 12.28 4.17 1.36
CA GLU A 66 12.97 3.42 2.42
C GLU A 66 12.70 1.91 2.31
N LEU A 67 11.47 1.51 1.95
CA LEU A 67 11.15 0.10 1.73
C LEU A 67 12.03 -0.50 0.64
N ARG A 68 12.18 0.19 -0.48
CA ARG A 68 12.95 -0.33 -1.61
C ARG A 68 14.46 -0.45 -1.32
N LYS A 69 14.94 0.24 -0.29
CA LYS A 69 16.33 0.11 0.18
C LYS A 69 16.57 -1.09 1.09
N LEU A 70 15.52 -1.68 1.64
CA LEU A 70 15.66 -2.84 2.51
C LEU A 70 16.12 -4.06 1.70
N SER A 71 16.83 -4.97 2.37
CA SER A 71 17.17 -6.26 1.78
C SER A 71 15.88 -7.01 1.45
N GLY A 72 15.69 -7.40 0.20
CA GLY A 72 14.45 -8.00 -0.28
C GLY A 72 13.31 -7.01 -0.48
N GLY A 73 13.56 -5.72 -0.29
CA GLY A 73 12.55 -4.67 -0.35
C GLY A 73 11.99 -4.39 -1.75
N ASP A 74 12.54 -4.99 -2.78
CA ASP A 74 11.98 -4.91 -4.14
C ASP A 74 10.85 -5.91 -4.38
N ALA A 75 10.70 -6.91 -3.52
CA ALA A 75 9.73 -7.98 -3.70
C ALA A 75 8.26 -7.59 -3.43
N PRO A 76 7.95 -6.83 -2.35
CA PRO A 76 6.55 -6.46 -2.11
C PRO A 76 5.95 -5.67 -3.26
N VAL A 77 4.71 -6.03 -3.63
CA VAL A 77 3.94 -5.27 -4.60
C VAL A 77 3.28 -4.09 -3.86
N VAL A 78 3.53 -2.87 -4.32
CA VAL A 78 3.00 -1.66 -3.67
C VAL A 78 1.94 -1.03 -4.56
N VAL A 79 0.73 -0.87 -4.01
CA VAL A 79 -0.38 -0.17 -4.64
C VAL A 79 -0.64 1.09 -3.82
N CYS A 80 -0.41 2.25 -4.42
CA CYS A 80 -0.58 3.54 -3.76
C CYS A 80 -2.03 4.02 -3.84
N CYS A 81 -2.56 4.55 -2.75
CA CYS A 81 -3.87 5.17 -2.70
C CYS A 81 -3.71 6.67 -2.49
N THR A 82 -4.35 7.48 -3.33
CA THR A 82 -4.25 8.93 -3.24
C THR A 82 -5.57 9.59 -3.60
N THR A 83 -5.83 10.77 -3.04
CA THR A 83 -6.93 11.63 -3.48
C THR A 83 -6.54 12.51 -4.66
N LYS A 84 -5.25 12.52 -5.01
CA LYS A 84 -4.71 13.38 -6.06
C LYS A 84 -4.74 12.68 -7.40
N THR A 85 -5.22 13.37 -8.42
CA THR A 85 -5.24 12.88 -9.80
C THR A 85 -4.11 13.49 -10.64
N ASP A 86 -3.21 14.24 -10.01
CA ASP A 86 -2.09 14.88 -10.67
C ASP A 86 -1.12 13.82 -11.21
N ILE A 87 -0.91 13.85 -12.52
CA ILE A 87 -0.01 12.93 -13.21
C ILE A 87 1.39 12.95 -12.62
N LYS A 88 1.89 14.13 -12.19
CA LYS A 88 3.22 14.22 -11.60
C LYS A 88 3.37 13.43 -10.32
N HIS A 89 2.35 13.41 -9.46
CA HIS A 89 2.35 12.60 -8.24
C HIS A 89 2.35 11.11 -8.56
N ILE A 90 1.54 10.72 -9.53
CA ILE A 90 1.43 9.31 -9.96
C ILE A 90 2.75 8.86 -10.57
N GLN A 91 3.35 9.67 -11.45
CA GLN A 91 4.64 9.36 -12.07
C GLN A 91 5.73 9.23 -11.01
N LYS A 92 5.74 10.11 -10.01
CA LYS A 92 6.72 10.06 -8.93
C LYS A 92 6.60 8.77 -8.12
N ALA A 93 5.37 8.35 -7.82
CA ALA A 93 5.13 7.09 -7.12
C ALA A 93 5.68 5.91 -7.92
N ILE A 94 5.38 5.82 -9.20
CA ILE A 94 5.84 4.75 -10.06
C ILE A 94 7.36 4.75 -10.18
N GLU A 95 7.98 5.92 -10.38
CA GLU A 95 9.43 6.06 -10.45
C GLU A 95 10.12 5.58 -9.18
N CYS A 96 9.51 5.78 -8.02
CA CYS A 96 10.06 5.38 -6.74
C CYS A 96 9.76 3.91 -6.39
N GLY A 97 9.06 3.18 -7.25
CA GLY A 97 8.89 1.74 -7.11
C GLY A 97 7.48 1.27 -6.80
N ALA A 98 6.46 2.14 -6.90
CA ALA A 98 5.06 1.70 -6.81
C ALA A 98 4.70 0.90 -8.06
N ASN A 99 3.91 -0.16 -7.88
CA ASN A 99 3.50 -1.03 -8.98
C ASN A 99 2.20 -0.55 -9.63
N GLU A 100 1.33 0.09 -8.86
CA GLU A 100 0.05 0.61 -9.35
C GLU A 100 -0.47 1.68 -8.39
N TYR A 101 -1.54 2.37 -8.78
CA TYR A 101 -2.18 3.38 -7.95
C TYR A 101 -3.70 3.25 -7.98
N ILE A 102 -4.34 3.75 -6.92
CA ILE A 102 -5.80 3.83 -6.80
C ILE A 102 -6.14 5.26 -6.37
N VAL A 103 -7.14 5.87 -7.02
CA VAL A 103 -7.66 7.17 -6.60
C VAL A 103 -8.79 6.93 -5.61
N LYS A 104 -8.71 7.55 -4.43
CA LYS A 104 -9.76 7.44 -3.41
C LYS A 104 -11.02 8.22 -3.83
N PRO A 105 -12.21 7.77 -3.44
CA PRO A 105 -12.49 6.58 -2.64
C PRO A 105 -12.42 5.28 -3.46
N PHE A 106 -12.10 4.19 -2.80
CA PHE A 106 -12.04 2.87 -3.45
C PHE A 106 -13.16 1.95 -2.94
N ASP A 107 -13.45 0.91 -3.70
CA ASP A 107 -14.35 -0.17 -3.32
C ASP A 107 -13.70 -1.52 -3.61
N SER A 108 -14.42 -2.61 -3.34
CA SER A 108 -13.89 -3.95 -3.54
C SER A 108 -13.59 -4.24 -5.00
N GLU A 109 -14.40 -3.73 -5.93
CA GLU A 109 -14.18 -3.94 -7.37
C GLU A 109 -12.89 -3.29 -7.85
N ILE A 110 -12.62 -2.08 -7.39
CA ILE A 110 -11.40 -1.34 -7.74
C ILE A 110 -10.17 -2.06 -7.20
N ILE A 111 -10.20 -2.47 -5.93
CA ILE A 111 -9.08 -3.18 -5.31
C ILE A 111 -8.86 -4.51 -6.04
N GLN A 112 -9.92 -5.27 -6.30
CA GLN A 112 -9.79 -6.54 -7.00
C GLN A 112 -9.18 -6.36 -8.39
N ALA A 113 -9.63 -5.36 -9.15
CA ALA A 113 -9.10 -5.09 -10.48
C ALA A 113 -7.61 -4.72 -10.45
N LYS A 114 -7.22 -3.81 -9.56
CA LYS A 114 -5.82 -3.39 -9.45
C LYS A 114 -4.91 -4.51 -8.96
N PHE A 115 -5.36 -5.28 -7.99
CA PHE A 115 -4.58 -6.40 -7.47
C PHE A 115 -4.43 -7.51 -8.50
N THR A 116 -5.44 -7.70 -9.36
CA THR A 116 -5.34 -8.62 -10.49
C THR A 116 -4.30 -8.13 -11.50
N GLN A 117 -4.29 -6.83 -11.81
CA GLN A 117 -3.34 -6.25 -12.76
C GLN A 117 -1.88 -6.44 -12.34
N VAL A 118 -1.61 -6.41 -11.04
CA VAL A 118 -0.25 -6.53 -10.51
C VAL A 118 0.12 -7.96 -10.11
N GLY A 119 -0.72 -8.92 -10.42
CA GLY A 119 -0.43 -10.33 -10.23
C GLY A 119 -0.66 -10.86 -8.81
N LEU A 120 -1.38 -10.13 -7.95
CA LEU A 120 -1.69 -10.57 -6.60
C LEU A 120 -2.92 -11.48 -6.56
N LEU A 121 -3.74 -11.39 -7.56
CA LEU A 121 -4.98 -12.19 -7.70
C LEU A 121 -5.03 -12.89 -9.05
#